data_f79da98377bf54182cf48adfb07c6e3f
#
_entry.id   f79da98377bf54182cf48adfb07c6e3f
#
_cell.length_a   1.000
_cell.length_b   1.000
_cell.length_c   1.000
_cell.angle_alpha   90.00
_cell.angle_beta   90.00
_cell.angle_gamma   90.00
#
_symmetry.space_group_name_H-M   'P 1'
#
loop_
_entity.id
_entity.type
_entity.pdbx_description
1 polymer ?
#
loop_
_entity_poly.entity_id
_entity_poly.type
_entity_poly.pdbx_seq_one_letter_code
_entity_poly.pdbx_strand_id
1 'polypeptide(L)'
;MKKVIFITASFLLFGFFVQAQTPSTTKKDWSKSDLTGRAADHFMIQFGSDSWQNAPDSVKTSGFSRHFNIYFMYDKPFKSNPRLSVAYGAGIGTSNIFFDDHTLVDIKSSASTLPFKHLGSTESHFEKSKVTTIYFQAPVELRYFTNPENPKKSFKYAVGLKLGTLLKAYTKSKNYVNSEGNSLYGKTFIEKRYSNRFFNPANVELTGRAGYGLFSLDMGYTITPVLRDGFGASFNKFSIGLTISGL
;
A
#
# COMPACT_ATOMS: atom_id res chain seq x y z
N MET A 1 13.03 15.61 21.07
CA MET A 1 14.15 15.58 20.12
C MET A 1 15.06 14.33 20.23
N LYS A 2 14.58 13.15 20.65
CA LYS A 2 15.40 11.91 20.79
C LYS A 2 14.93 10.72 19.95
N LYS A 3 13.95 10.88 19.04
CA LYS A 3 13.38 9.77 18.25
C LYS A 3 13.76 9.78 16.76
N VAL A 4 14.52 10.75 16.28
CA VAL A 4 14.92 10.88 14.85
C VAL A 4 16.25 10.17 14.54
N ILE A 5 17.05 9.83 15.55
CA ILE A 5 18.41 9.29 15.35
C ILE A 5 18.44 7.78 15.05
N PHE A 6 17.34 7.03 15.30
CA PHE A 6 17.36 5.58 15.11
C PHE A 6 17.06 5.11 13.66
N ILE A 7 16.48 5.94 12.82
CA ILE A 7 16.14 5.56 11.44
C ILE A 7 17.32 5.75 10.48
N THR A 8 18.24 6.66 10.78
CA THR A 8 19.43 6.93 9.95
C THR A 8 20.54 5.89 10.12
N ALA A 9 20.59 5.18 11.25
CA ALA A 9 21.61 4.16 11.50
C ALA A 9 21.34 2.81 10.79
N SER A 10 20.08 2.52 10.45
CA SER A 10 19.71 1.24 9.80
C SER A 10 20.01 1.23 8.29
N PHE A 11 20.18 2.39 7.65
CA PHE A 11 20.49 2.49 6.22
C PHE A 11 21.98 2.37 5.90
N LEU A 12 22.86 2.51 6.89
CA LEU A 12 24.31 2.46 6.73
C LEU A 12 24.92 1.04 6.83
N LEU A 13 24.15 0.04 7.25
CA LEU A 13 24.62 -1.34 7.42
C LEU A 13 24.44 -2.25 6.22
N PHE A 14 23.80 -1.80 5.15
CA PHE A 14 23.63 -2.58 3.91
C PHE A 14 24.70 -2.29 2.83
N GLY A 15 25.70 -1.47 3.14
CA GLY A 15 26.70 -0.96 2.18
C GLY A 15 27.95 -1.83 1.99
N PHE A 16 28.17 -2.94 2.68
CA PHE A 16 29.46 -3.62 2.70
C PHE A 16 29.46 -5.10 2.33
N PHE A 17 28.81 -5.51 1.25
CA PHE A 17 29.14 -6.77 0.59
C PHE A 17 29.03 -6.66 -0.93
N VAL A 18 29.73 -5.71 -1.52
CA VAL A 18 30.08 -5.81 -2.94
C VAL A 18 31.53 -6.29 -2.99
N GLN A 19 31.75 -7.59 -2.91
CA GLN A 19 33.01 -8.18 -3.36
C GLN A 19 33.04 -8.03 -4.89
N ALA A 20 33.92 -7.16 -5.35
CA ALA A 20 34.30 -7.05 -6.74
C ALA A 20 34.97 -8.35 -7.17
N GLN A 21 34.18 -9.32 -7.63
CA GLN A 21 34.70 -10.37 -8.47
C GLN A 21 35.06 -9.73 -9.81
N THR A 22 36.34 -9.75 -10.14
CA THR A 22 36.83 -9.33 -11.46
C THR A 22 36.18 -10.21 -12.51
N PRO A 23 35.27 -9.73 -13.34
CA PRO A 23 34.66 -10.58 -14.35
C PRO A 23 35.54 -10.56 -15.59
N SER A 24 35.95 -11.72 -16.04
CA SER A 24 36.29 -11.89 -17.46
C SER A 24 35.00 -11.73 -18.26
N THR A 25 34.67 -10.52 -18.63
CA THR A 25 33.39 -10.20 -19.23
C THR A 25 33.58 -10.00 -20.73
N THR A 26 33.35 -11.01 -21.49
CA THR A 26 32.62 -10.80 -22.74
C THR A 26 31.28 -10.19 -22.36
N LYS A 27 31.14 -8.86 -22.47
CA LYS A 27 29.88 -8.16 -22.23
C LYS A 27 28.83 -8.76 -23.15
N LYS A 28 27.89 -9.53 -22.59
CA LYS A 28 26.78 -10.07 -23.38
C LYS A 28 26.05 -8.92 -24.04
N ASP A 29 25.93 -8.98 -25.35
CA ASP A 29 25.15 -8.01 -26.14
C ASP A 29 23.66 -8.29 -25.93
N TRP A 30 23.05 -7.58 -24.99
CA TRP A 30 21.66 -7.73 -24.63
C TRP A 30 20.70 -7.29 -25.72
N SER A 31 21.14 -6.53 -26.75
CA SER A 31 20.29 -6.12 -27.86
C SER A 31 19.85 -7.31 -28.74
N LYS A 32 20.59 -8.43 -28.67
CA LYS A 32 20.34 -9.67 -29.38
C LYS A 32 19.64 -10.73 -28.53
N SER A 33 19.15 -10.36 -27.33
CA SER A 33 18.47 -11.31 -26.44
C SER A 33 17.14 -11.76 -27.02
N ASP A 34 16.91 -13.06 -26.97
CA ASP A 34 15.59 -13.62 -27.29
C ASP A 34 14.63 -13.40 -26.11
N LEU A 35 13.64 -12.56 -26.33
CA LEU A 35 12.60 -12.20 -25.37
C LEU A 35 11.28 -12.94 -25.61
N THR A 36 11.23 -13.89 -26.55
CA THR A 36 10.00 -14.64 -26.89
C THR A 36 9.45 -15.44 -25.70
N GLY A 37 10.33 -15.91 -24.82
CA GLY A 37 9.96 -16.57 -23.57
C GLY A 37 9.68 -15.65 -22.38
N ARG A 38 9.81 -14.32 -22.56
CA ARG A 38 9.51 -13.36 -21.51
C ARG A 38 7.99 -13.24 -21.38
N ALA A 39 7.45 -13.93 -20.36
CA ALA A 39 6.06 -13.76 -19.99
C ALA A 39 5.81 -12.27 -19.70
N ALA A 40 4.86 -11.67 -20.42
CA ALA A 40 4.36 -10.38 -20.04
C ALA A 40 3.76 -10.52 -18.62
N ASP A 41 4.19 -9.67 -17.72
CA ASP A 41 3.76 -9.65 -16.30
C ASP A 41 2.31 -9.12 -16.25
N HIS A 42 1.33 -9.93 -16.66
CA HIS A 42 -0.03 -9.44 -16.86
C HIS A 42 -0.75 -9.23 -15.53
N PHE A 43 -0.56 -10.09 -14.53
CA PHE A 43 -1.21 -9.94 -13.24
C PHE A 43 -0.21 -9.63 -12.15
N MET A 44 -0.56 -8.65 -11.33
CA MET A 44 0.16 -8.28 -10.14
C MET A 44 -0.81 -8.21 -8.97
N ILE A 45 -0.58 -9.04 -7.95
CA ILE A 45 -1.36 -9.09 -6.72
C ILE A 45 -0.46 -8.63 -5.58
N GLN A 46 -0.96 -7.70 -4.76
CA GLN A 46 -0.24 -7.17 -3.60
C GLN A 46 -1.08 -7.36 -2.35
N PHE A 47 -0.44 -7.79 -1.29
CA PHE A 47 -1.04 -7.91 0.04
C PHE A 47 -0.02 -7.50 1.10
N GLY A 48 -0.42 -6.65 2.04
CA GLY A 48 0.48 -6.19 3.07
C GLY A 48 -0.19 -5.33 4.14
N SER A 49 0.65 -4.62 4.87
CA SER A 49 0.26 -3.72 5.95
C SER A 49 0.25 -2.27 5.50
N ASP A 50 -0.77 -1.53 5.95
CA ASP A 50 -0.89 -0.09 5.79
C ASP A 50 -0.79 0.61 7.14
N SER A 51 -0.22 1.79 7.15
CA SER A 51 -0.20 2.68 8.31
C SER A 51 -0.39 4.13 7.89
N TRP A 52 -1.06 4.91 8.74
CA TRP A 52 -1.18 6.35 8.56
C TRP A 52 -0.02 7.05 9.29
N GLN A 53 0.75 7.81 8.54
CA GLN A 53 1.91 8.54 9.03
C GLN A 53 1.52 9.98 9.34
N ASN A 54 2.03 10.53 10.45
CA ASN A 54 1.73 11.89 10.91
C ASN A 54 0.24 12.12 11.24
N ALA A 55 -0.51 11.06 11.54
CA ALA A 55 -1.86 11.20 12.04
C ALA A 55 -1.87 11.83 13.44
N PRO A 56 -2.88 12.67 13.78
CA PRO A 56 -3.01 13.22 15.12
C PRO A 56 -3.16 12.15 16.20
N ASP A 57 -2.79 12.45 17.45
CA ASP A 57 -2.89 11.53 18.57
C ASP A 57 -4.33 11.08 18.87
N SER A 58 -5.33 11.84 18.40
CA SER A 58 -6.74 11.45 18.45
C SER A 58 -7.10 10.28 17.53
N VAL A 59 -6.25 9.98 16.54
CA VAL A 59 -6.44 8.89 15.58
C VAL A 59 -5.69 7.66 16.07
N LYS A 60 -6.32 6.89 16.95
CA LYS A 60 -5.73 5.66 17.47
C LYS A 60 -6.05 4.49 16.56
N THR A 61 -5.05 4.06 15.78
CA THR A 61 -5.14 2.85 14.97
C THR A 61 -4.71 1.63 15.78
N SER A 62 -5.35 0.50 15.57
CA SER A 62 -5.04 -0.75 16.24
C SER A 62 -4.93 -1.91 15.26
N GLY A 63 -4.28 -2.99 15.73
CA GLY A 63 -4.17 -4.23 14.99
C GLY A 63 -3.38 -4.11 13.69
N PHE A 64 -3.53 -5.12 12.84
CA PHE A 64 -2.88 -5.21 11.53
C PHE A 64 -3.78 -4.58 10.46
N SER A 65 -3.57 -3.29 10.19
CA SER A 65 -4.18 -2.61 9.04
C SER A 65 -3.57 -3.13 7.75
N ARG A 66 -4.40 -3.39 6.73
CA ARG A 66 -3.96 -4.15 5.56
C ARG A 66 -4.51 -3.62 4.25
N HIS A 67 -3.70 -3.80 3.21
CA HIS A 67 -4.13 -3.59 1.83
C HIS A 67 -4.23 -4.90 1.06
N PHE A 68 -5.05 -4.87 0.02
CA PHE A 68 -5.10 -5.90 -1.02
C PHE A 68 -5.34 -5.21 -2.35
N ASN A 69 -4.42 -5.42 -3.31
CA ASN A 69 -4.48 -4.77 -4.61
C ASN A 69 -4.33 -5.80 -5.71
N ILE A 70 -5.04 -5.59 -6.80
CA ILE A 70 -4.95 -6.40 -8.02
C ILE A 70 -4.81 -5.46 -9.20
N TYR A 71 -3.79 -5.70 -10.04
CA TYR A 71 -3.55 -4.94 -11.26
C TYR A 71 -3.33 -5.85 -12.44
N PHE A 72 -3.79 -5.40 -13.59
CA PHE A 72 -3.38 -5.92 -14.88
C PHE A 72 -2.27 -5.00 -15.40
N MET A 73 -1.09 -5.58 -15.68
CA MET A 73 0.12 -4.86 -16.03
C MET A 73 0.58 -5.28 -17.43
N TYR A 74 1.08 -4.32 -18.18
CA TYR A 74 1.77 -4.54 -19.44
C TYR A 74 3.22 -4.10 -19.30
N ASP A 75 4.16 -5.00 -19.62
CA ASP A 75 5.60 -4.76 -19.50
C ASP A 75 6.25 -4.60 -20.87
N LYS A 76 6.93 -3.47 -21.09
CA LYS A 76 7.60 -3.12 -22.35
C LYS A 76 9.10 -2.95 -22.13
N PRO A 77 9.93 -3.94 -22.54
CA PRO A 77 11.38 -3.85 -22.46
C PRO A 77 11.94 -2.77 -23.39
N PHE A 78 13.04 -2.14 -22.97
CA PHE A 78 13.78 -1.26 -23.88
C PHE A 78 14.58 -2.08 -24.88
N LYS A 79 14.53 -1.69 -26.15
CA LYS A 79 15.25 -2.38 -27.25
C LYS A 79 16.78 -2.38 -27.05
N SER A 80 17.33 -1.26 -26.56
CA SER A 80 18.77 -1.11 -26.31
C SER A 80 19.28 -1.88 -25.11
N ASN A 81 18.44 -2.07 -24.09
CA ASN A 81 18.77 -2.80 -22.87
C ASN A 81 17.54 -3.52 -22.30
N PRO A 82 17.29 -4.78 -22.70
CA PRO A 82 16.14 -5.54 -22.24
C PRO A 82 16.10 -5.82 -20.73
N ARG A 83 17.19 -5.55 -19.99
CA ARG A 83 17.17 -5.58 -18.53
C ARG A 83 16.26 -4.51 -17.93
N LEU A 84 16.10 -3.40 -18.64
CA LEU A 84 15.22 -2.32 -18.26
C LEU A 84 13.89 -2.44 -19.03
N SER A 85 12.80 -2.16 -18.36
CA SER A 85 11.48 -2.08 -18.98
C SER A 85 10.62 -1.03 -18.29
N VAL A 86 9.64 -0.52 -19.02
CA VAL A 86 8.54 0.26 -18.47
C VAL A 86 7.32 -0.62 -18.41
N ALA A 87 6.73 -0.73 -17.22
CA ALA A 87 5.47 -1.41 -17.03
C ALA A 87 4.38 -0.40 -16.64
N TYR A 88 3.21 -0.56 -17.19
CA TYR A 88 2.04 0.25 -16.88
C TYR A 88 0.80 -0.63 -16.87
N GLY A 89 -0.21 -0.17 -16.15
CA GLY A 89 -1.41 -0.99 -16.01
C GLY A 89 -2.57 -0.26 -15.36
N ALA A 90 -3.56 -1.05 -15.00
CA ALA A 90 -4.73 -0.57 -14.27
C ALA A 90 -5.22 -1.65 -13.31
N GLY A 91 -5.90 -1.23 -12.24
CA GLY A 91 -6.45 -2.16 -11.28
C GLY A 91 -7.17 -1.51 -10.13
N ILE A 92 -7.43 -2.30 -9.11
CA ILE A 92 -8.13 -1.88 -7.90
C ILE A 92 -7.19 -2.05 -6.71
N GLY A 93 -7.04 -0.97 -5.96
CA GLY A 93 -6.35 -0.96 -4.67
C GLY A 93 -7.33 -0.74 -3.53
N THR A 94 -7.20 -1.53 -2.47
CA THR A 94 -8.01 -1.40 -1.25
C THR A 94 -7.11 -1.21 -0.04
N SER A 95 -7.47 -0.28 0.84
CA SER A 95 -6.81 -0.04 2.12
C SER A 95 -7.82 -0.18 3.25
N ASN A 96 -7.47 -0.93 4.28
CA ASN A 96 -8.31 -1.18 5.46
C ASN A 96 -7.53 -0.78 6.70
N ILE A 97 -7.88 0.34 7.29
CA ILE A 97 -7.28 0.85 8.53
C ILE A 97 -8.19 0.49 9.70
N PHE A 98 -7.66 -0.26 10.64
CA PHE A 98 -8.35 -0.66 11.85
C PHE A 98 -8.07 0.34 12.96
N PHE A 99 -9.09 0.61 13.77
CA PHE A 99 -9.01 1.52 14.91
C PHE A 99 -9.12 0.74 16.21
N ASP A 100 -8.63 1.37 17.27
CA ASP A 100 -8.90 0.99 18.64
C ASP A 100 -10.42 0.89 18.87
N ASP A 101 -10.87 -0.03 19.70
CA ASP A 101 -12.26 -0.30 20.02
C ASP A 101 -13.04 0.93 20.53
N HIS A 102 -12.35 1.83 21.26
CA HIS A 102 -12.91 3.09 21.73
C HIS A 102 -12.83 4.24 20.72
N THR A 103 -12.33 4.02 19.51
CA THR A 103 -12.25 5.07 18.47
C THR A 103 -13.43 4.97 17.52
N LEU A 104 -14.33 5.96 17.60
CA LEU A 104 -15.45 6.11 16.66
C LEU A 104 -15.06 7.06 15.52
N VAL A 105 -15.24 6.59 14.29
CA VAL A 105 -15.06 7.41 13.07
C VAL A 105 -16.42 7.59 12.40
N ASP A 106 -16.96 8.82 12.45
CA ASP A 106 -18.25 9.09 11.81
C ASP A 106 -18.08 9.71 10.42
N ILE A 107 -18.00 8.83 9.43
CA ILE A 107 -17.86 9.19 8.01
C ILE A 107 -19.10 9.88 7.42
N LYS A 108 -20.26 9.81 8.09
CA LYS A 108 -21.50 10.48 7.68
C LYS A 108 -21.77 11.79 8.42
N SER A 109 -20.87 12.21 9.29
CA SER A 109 -21.01 13.47 10.01
C SER A 109 -21.20 14.65 9.07
N SER A 110 -22.04 15.60 9.48
CA SER A 110 -22.19 16.90 8.82
C SER A 110 -21.07 17.89 9.19
N ALA A 111 -20.21 17.55 10.14
CA ALA A 111 -19.09 18.37 10.57
C ALA A 111 -18.18 18.78 9.38
N SER A 112 -17.47 19.89 9.51
CA SER A 112 -16.51 20.35 8.51
C SER A 112 -15.32 19.43 8.38
N THR A 113 -14.92 18.77 9.46
CA THR A 113 -13.79 17.81 9.49
C THR A 113 -14.27 16.43 9.87
N LEU A 114 -13.54 15.39 9.41
CA LEU A 114 -13.83 14.00 9.80
C LEU A 114 -13.62 13.83 11.30
N PRO A 115 -14.69 13.52 12.07
CA PRO A 115 -14.54 13.37 13.50
C PRO A 115 -13.95 12.00 13.86
N PHE A 116 -12.89 12.03 14.65
CA PHE A 116 -12.34 10.89 15.37
C PHE A 116 -12.65 11.12 16.86
N LYS A 117 -13.67 10.45 17.37
CA LYS A 117 -14.08 10.57 18.77
C LYS A 117 -13.53 9.38 19.55
N HIS A 118 -12.76 9.66 20.61
CA HIS A 118 -12.41 8.64 21.58
C HIS A 118 -13.53 8.54 22.63
N LEU A 119 -14.13 7.36 22.75
CA LEU A 119 -15.19 7.07 23.68
C LEU A 119 -14.62 6.72 25.06
N GLY A 120 -15.28 7.15 26.13
CA GLY A 120 -14.92 6.76 27.48
C GLY A 120 -15.17 5.28 27.77
N SER A 121 -14.51 4.73 28.78
CA SER A 121 -14.66 3.33 29.18
C SER A 121 -16.07 2.96 29.63
N THR A 122 -16.90 3.94 29.97
CA THR A 122 -18.31 3.76 30.39
C THR A 122 -19.29 3.89 29.23
N GLU A 123 -18.83 4.31 28.04
CA GLU A 123 -19.68 4.46 26.86
C GLU A 123 -19.78 3.14 26.07
N SER A 124 -20.97 2.87 25.52
CA SER A 124 -21.13 1.77 24.56
C SER A 124 -20.35 2.05 23.29
N HIS A 125 -19.66 1.04 22.75
CA HIS A 125 -18.75 1.17 21.63
C HIS A 125 -18.78 -0.06 20.71
N PHE A 126 -18.13 0.04 19.56
CA PHE A 126 -17.92 -1.12 18.69
C PHE A 126 -16.61 -1.84 19.05
N GLU A 127 -16.68 -3.13 19.28
CA GLU A 127 -15.50 -3.97 19.56
C GLU A 127 -14.45 -3.92 18.44
N LYS A 128 -14.89 -3.75 17.19
CA LYS A 128 -14.01 -3.66 16.02
C LYS A 128 -14.52 -2.63 15.05
N SER A 129 -13.68 -1.69 14.68
CA SER A 129 -13.99 -0.66 13.71
C SER A 129 -12.87 -0.50 12.68
N LYS A 130 -13.23 -0.23 11.43
CA LYS A 130 -12.27 0.08 10.38
C LYS A 130 -12.82 1.09 9.38
N VAL A 131 -11.91 1.84 8.77
CA VAL A 131 -12.15 2.60 7.54
C VAL A 131 -11.56 1.80 6.36
N THR A 132 -12.34 1.69 5.31
CA THR A 132 -11.89 1.10 4.04
C THR A 132 -12.00 2.14 2.95
N THR A 133 -10.92 2.31 2.19
CA THR A 133 -10.90 3.09 0.94
C THR A 133 -10.60 2.17 -0.23
N ILE A 134 -11.28 2.40 -1.35
CA ILE A 134 -11.12 1.65 -2.60
C ILE A 134 -10.84 2.65 -3.71
N TYR A 135 -9.69 2.47 -4.37
CA TYR A 135 -9.24 3.28 -5.49
C TYR A 135 -9.15 2.46 -6.76
N PHE A 136 -9.59 3.03 -7.87
CA PHE A 136 -9.11 2.62 -9.17
C PHE A 136 -7.74 3.23 -9.37
N GLN A 137 -6.74 2.43 -9.74
CA GLN A 137 -5.35 2.86 -9.81
C GLN A 137 -4.70 2.47 -11.13
N ALA A 138 -3.86 3.37 -11.63
CA ALA A 138 -3.00 3.16 -12.79
C ALA A 138 -1.54 3.19 -12.33
N PRO A 139 -0.91 2.04 -12.08
CA PRO A 139 0.51 1.95 -11.77
C PRO A 139 1.36 2.15 -13.03
N VAL A 140 2.50 2.85 -12.86
CA VAL A 140 3.57 2.96 -13.85
C VAL A 140 4.88 2.68 -13.13
N GLU A 141 5.65 1.70 -13.62
CA GLU A 141 6.91 1.25 -13.00
C GLU A 141 8.05 1.24 -14.01
N LEU A 142 9.22 1.71 -13.60
CA LEU A 142 10.49 1.38 -14.24
C LEU A 142 11.03 0.13 -13.55
N ARG A 143 11.27 -0.92 -14.33
CA ARG A 143 11.70 -2.24 -13.86
C ARG A 143 13.10 -2.56 -14.33
N TYR A 144 13.84 -3.25 -13.47
CA TYR A 144 15.15 -3.83 -13.81
C TYR A 144 15.16 -5.33 -13.48
N PHE A 145 15.63 -6.14 -14.43
CA PHE A 145 15.79 -7.59 -14.30
C PHE A 145 17.27 -7.96 -14.46
N THR A 146 17.79 -8.78 -13.58
CA THR A 146 19.16 -9.30 -13.72
C THR A 146 19.28 -10.26 -14.89
N ASN A 147 18.23 -11.05 -15.16
CA ASN A 147 18.12 -11.92 -16.32
C ASN A 147 16.79 -11.68 -17.05
N PRO A 148 16.80 -10.89 -18.14
CA PRO A 148 15.57 -10.56 -18.89
C PRO A 148 15.04 -11.73 -19.73
N GLU A 149 15.88 -12.74 -20.08
CA GLU A 149 15.49 -13.92 -20.84
C GLU A 149 14.71 -14.92 -19.97
N ASN A 150 14.94 -14.93 -18.66
CA ASN A 150 14.22 -15.78 -17.72
C ASN A 150 13.81 -14.98 -16.46
N PRO A 151 12.72 -14.21 -16.53
CA PRO A 151 12.24 -13.41 -15.40
C PRO A 151 11.88 -14.23 -14.16
N LYS A 152 11.51 -15.51 -14.33
CA LYS A 152 11.18 -16.43 -13.23
C LYS A 152 12.40 -16.85 -12.41
N LYS A 153 13.61 -16.70 -12.96
CA LYS A 153 14.89 -16.97 -12.31
C LYS A 153 15.77 -15.72 -12.27
N SER A 154 15.18 -14.57 -11.95
CA SER A 154 15.82 -13.26 -11.98
C SER A 154 15.51 -12.48 -10.72
N PHE A 155 16.49 -11.70 -10.24
CA PHE A 155 16.17 -10.61 -9.31
C PHE A 155 15.47 -9.51 -10.08
N LYS A 156 14.44 -8.94 -9.45
CA LYS A 156 13.60 -7.88 -9.98
C LYS A 156 13.65 -6.68 -9.04
N TYR A 157 13.82 -5.51 -9.61
CA TYR A 157 13.70 -4.24 -8.90
C TYR A 157 12.75 -3.36 -9.68
N ALA A 158 11.92 -2.61 -9.00
CA ALA A 158 11.02 -1.66 -9.63
C ALA A 158 10.88 -0.42 -8.76
N VAL A 159 10.79 0.73 -9.42
CA VAL A 159 10.38 2.00 -8.82
C VAL A 159 9.29 2.58 -9.67
N GLY A 160 8.32 3.24 -9.07
CA GLY A 160 7.19 3.73 -9.84
C GLY A 160 6.25 4.64 -9.08
N LEU A 161 5.18 4.98 -9.76
CA LEU A 161 4.06 5.77 -9.26
C LEU A 161 2.76 5.03 -9.51
N LYS A 162 1.81 5.14 -8.57
CA LYS A 162 0.41 4.77 -8.79
C LYS A 162 -0.42 6.04 -8.75
N LEU A 163 -1.17 6.26 -9.80
CA LEU A 163 -2.18 7.32 -9.89
C LEU A 163 -3.55 6.70 -9.66
N GLY A 164 -4.33 7.24 -8.73
CA GLY A 164 -5.60 6.65 -8.36
C GLY A 164 -6.74 7.65 -8.27
N THR A 165 -7.95 7.16 -8.51
CA THR A 165 -9.19 7.88 -8.22
C THR A 165 -10.04 7.10 -7.23
N LEU A 166 -10.61 7.79 -6.25
CA LEU A 166 -11.43 7.17 -5.20
C LEU A 166 -12.76 6.66 -5.79
N LEU A 167 -12.98 5.38 -5.69
CA LEU A 167 -14.26 4.76 -6.04
C LEU A 167 -15.21 4.79 -4.83
N LYS A 168 -14.71 4.38 -3.67
CA LYS A 168 -15.57 4.20 -2.49
C LYS A 168 -14.78 4.32 -1.20
N ALA A 169 -15.38 5.00 -0.21
CA ALA A 169 -14.92 4.97 1.16
C ALA A 169 -16.08 4.58 2.10
N TYR A 170 -15.79 3.80 3.11
CA TYR A 170 -16.78 3.37 4.10
C TYR A 170 -16.15 2.99 5.43
N THR A 171 -16.92 3.16 6.51
CA THR A 171 -16.63 2.53 7.80
C THR A 171 -17.37 1.20 7.91
N LYS A 172 -16.74 0.23 8.54
CA LYS A 172 -17.35 -1.05 8.94
C LYS A 172 -17.05 -1.30 10.38
N SER A 173 -18.09 -1.33 11.20
CA SER A 173 -18.04 -1.59 12.63
C SER A 173 -18.77 -2.89 12.97
N LYS A 174 -18.26 -3.64 13.92
CA LYS A 174 -18.80 -4.96 14.31
C LYS A 174 -18.96 -5.04 15.81
N ASN A 175 -20.01 -5.76 16.24
CA ASN A 175 -20.33 -6.06 17.62
C ASN A 175 -20.39 -4.80 18.49
N TYR A 176 -21.59 -4.21 18.60
CA TYR A 176 -21.82 -3.06 19.47
C TYR A 176 -22.03 -3.55 20.90
N VAL A 177 -21.16 -3.15 21.81
CA VAL A 177 -21.10 -3.62 23.20
C VAL A 177 -21.35 -2.47 24.17
N ASN A 178 -21.89 -2.80 25.35
CA ASN A 178 -22.00 -1.87 26.47
C ASN A 178 -20.63 -1.75 27.22
N SER A 179 -20.58 -0.94 28.25
CA SER A 179 -19.40 -0.76 29.10
C SER A 179 -18.89 -2.05 29.78
N GLU A 180 -19.73 -3.05 29.94
CA GLU A 180 -19.40 -4.36 30.52
C GLU A 180 -18.90 -5.37 29.47
N GLY A 181 -18.86 -4.99 28.17
CA GLY A 181 -18.48 -5.87 27.08
C GLY A 181 -19.59 -6.78 26.56
N ASN A 182 -20.84 -6.60 27.02
CA ASN A 182 -21.98 -7.38 26.57
C ASN A 182 -22.51 -6.86 25.25
N SER A 183 -22.72 -7.75 24.26
CA SER A 183 -23.29 -7.40 22.96
C SER A 183 -24.72 -6.92 23.07
N LEU A 184 -25.03 -5.71 22.60
CA LEU A 184 -26.38 -5.13 22.64
C LEU A 184 -27.29 -5.65 21.52
N TYR A 185 -26.71 -5.94 20.33
CA TYR A 185 -27.47 -6.43 19.16
C TYR A 185 -26.97 -7.79 18.65
N GLY A 186 -26.20 -8.51 19.50
CA GLY A 186 -25.57 -9.78 19.16
C GLY A 186 -24.22 -9.64 18.46
N LYS A 187 -23.35 -10.64 18.66
CA LYS A 187 -21.93 -10.63 18.20
C LYS A 187 -21.76 -10.54 16.68
N THR A 188 -22.79 -10.88 15.91
CA THR A 188 -22.80 -10.83 14.44
C THR A 188 -23.24 -9.49 13.88
N PHE A 189 -23.69 -8.56 14.72
CA PHE A 189 -24.13 -7.23 14.30
C PHE A 189 -23.02 -6.48 13.55
N ILE A 190 -23.34 -5.96 12.36
CA ILE A 190 -22.42 -5.22 11.50
C ILE A 190 -23.10 -3.94 11.03
N GLU A 191 -22.47 -2.82 11.28
CA GLU A 191 -22.86 -1.53 10.72
C GLU A 191 -21.88 -1.10 9.63
N LYS A 192 -22.39 -0.65 8.48
CA LYS A 192 -21.60 -0.06 7.40
C LYS A 192 -22.16 1.31 7.03
N ARG A 193 -21.30 2.32 7.00
CA ARG A 193 -21.62 3.69 6.59
C ARG A 193 -20.72 4.09 5.43
N TYR A 194 -21.30 4.64 4.37
CA TYR A 194 -20.60 4.99 3.13
C TYR A 194 -20.59 6.50 2.94
N SER A 195 -19.42 7.08 2.68
CA SER A 195 -19.26 8.47 2.27
C SER A 195 -17.84 8.72 1.73
N ASN A 196 -17.75 9.35 0.56
CA ASN A 196 -16.48 9.78 -0.03
C ASN A 196 -16.09 11.21 0.39
N ARG A 197 -16.95 11.89 1.14
CA ARG A 197 -16.86 13.35 1.40
C ARG A 197 -15.51 13.78 1.95
N PHE A 198 -14.98 13.06 2.90
CA PHE A 198 -13.78 13.44 3.65
C PHE A 198 -12.48 12.99 3.00
N PHE A 199 -12.56 11.98 2.13
CA PHE A 199 -11.38 11.35 1.55
C PHE A 199 -10.94 12.04 0.27
N ASN A 200 -9.64 12.07 0.04
CA ASN A 200 -9.08 12.66 -1.17
C ASN A 200 -9.53 11.85 -2.40
N PRO A 201 -10.16 12.50 -3.40
CA PRO A 201 -10.58 11.82 -4.61
C PRO A 201 -9.41 11.35 -5.48
N ALA A 202 -8.26 12.04 -5.39
CA ALA A 202 -7.03 11.68 -6.10
C ALA A 202 -6.03 11.04 -5.15
N ASN A 203 -5.36 9.98 -5.60
CA ASN A 203 -4.29 9.31 -4.88
C ASN A 203 -3.05 9.24 -5.77
N VAL A 204 -1.93 9.76 -5.27
CA VAL A 204 -0.61 9.62 -5.88
C VAL A 204 0.28 8.90 -4.88
N GLU A 205 0.77 7.72 -5.24
CA GLU A 205 1.60 6.88 -4.40
C GLU A 205 2.93 6.58 -5.08
N LEU A 206 4.04 6.91 -4.42
CA LEU A 206 5.39 6.48 -4.81
C LEU A 206 5.57 5.04 -4.38
N THR A 207 6.12 4.20 -5.26
CA THR A 207 6.29 2.76 -5.00
C THR A 207 7.71 2.29 -5.25
N GLY A 208 8.13 1.32 -4.45
CA GLY A 208 9.38 0.59 -4.63
C GLY A 208 9.15 -0.91 -4.45
N ARG A 209 9.84 -1.73 -5.23
CA ARG A 209 9.70 -3.18 -5.17
C ARG A 209 11.03 -3.87 -5.44
N ALA A 210 11.34 -4.91 -4.67
CA ALA A 210 12.52 -5.76 -4.85
C ALA A 210 12.17 -7.23 -4.59
N GLY A 211 12.66 -8.15 -5.43
CA GLY A 211 12.33 -9.56 -5.26
C GLY A 211 13.02 -10.50 -6.23
N TYR A 212 12.62 -11.77 -6.17
CA TYR A 212 13.12 -12.83 -7.03
C TYR A 212 11.98 -13.65 -7.62
N GLY A 213 12.06 -13.93 -8.91
CA GLY A 213 11.06 -14.75 -9.59
C GLY A 213 9.67 -14.12 -9.56
N LEU A 214 8.70 -14.82 -8.99
CA LEU A 214 7.32 -14.35 -8.87
C LEU A 214 7.09 -13.45 -7.66
N PHE A 215 7.92 -13.52 -6.63
CA PHE A 215 7.73 -12.86 -5.35
C PHE A 215 8.59 -11.61 -5.21
N SER A 216 8.02 -10.57 -4.64
CA SER A 216 8.74 -9.34 -4.32
C SER A 216 8.20 -8.75 -3.01
N LEU A 217 9.07 -8.09 -2.26
CA LEU A 217 8.68 -7.13 -1.23
C LEU A 217 8.31 -5.83 -1.92
N ASP A 218 7.23 -5.20 -1.51
CA ASP A 218 6.82 -3.89 -2.00
C ASP A 218 6.66 -2.89 -0.86
N MET A 219 6.90 -1.63 -1.18
CA MET A 219 6.70 -0.47 -0.32
C MET A 219 5.98 0.62 -1.11
N GLY A 220 5.12 1.36 -0.41
CA GLY A 220 4.41 2.49 -0.99
C GLY A 220 4.28 3.65 0.00
N TYR A 221 4.35 4.86 -0.52
CA TYR A 221 4.10 6.07 0.25
C TYR A 221 3.21 7.01 -0.55
N THR A 222 2.04 7.38 0.00
CA THR A 222 1.17 8.33 -0.66
C THR A 222 1.73 9.74 -0.53
N ILE A 223 1.88 10.43 -1.66
CA ILE A 223 2.28 11.85 -1.70
C ILE A 223 1.06 12.72 -1.38
N THR A 224 -0.11 12.34 -1.89
CA THR A 224 -1.36 13.02 -1.58
C THR A 224 -1.85 12.63 -0.19
N PRO A 225 -2.37 13.58 0.62
CA PRO A 225 -2.98 13.27 1.90
C PRO A 225 -4.17 12.31 1.77
N VAL A 226 -4.42 11.53 2.81
CA VAL A 226 -5.56 10.59 2.86
C VAL A 226 -6.89 11.34 2.90
N LEU A 227 -6.95 12.42 3.67
CA LEU A 227 -8.11 13.29 3.72
C LEU A 227 -7.97 14.44 2.72
N ARG A 228 -9.11 14.92 2.24
CA ARG A 228 -9.21 16.10 1.39
C ARG A 228 -8.84 17.34 2.21
N ASP A 229 -8.21 18.32 1.56
CA ASP A 229 -7.87 19.60 2.19
C ASP A 229 -9.10 20.28 2.80
N GLY A 230 -8.94 20.76 4.02
CA GLY A 230 -10.02 21.38 4.82
C GLY A 230 -10.92 20.37 5.56
N PHE A 231 -10.77 19.07 5.37
CA PHE A 231 -11.63 18.06 6.02
C PHE A 231 -10.95 17.29 7.16
N GLY A 232 -9.80 17.73 7.60
CA GLY A 232 -9.08 17.17 8.74
C GLY A 232 -7.58 17.42 8.67
N ALA A 233 -6.83 16.78 9.58
CA ALA A 233 -5.38 16.85 9.56
C ALA A 233 -4.81 16.20 8.30
N SER A 234 -3.70 16.74 7.81
CA SER A 234 -2.97 16.16 6.69
C SER A 234 -2.08 15.02 7.16
N PHE A 235 -2.36 13.82 6.69
CA PHE A 235 -1.53 12.64 6.95
C PHE A 235 -1.50 11.74 5.72
N ASN A 236 -0.44 10.96 5.61
CA ASN A 236 -0.15 10.13 4.45
C ASN A 236 -0.21 8.65 4.81
N LYS A 237 -0.42 7.80 3.81
CA LYS A 237 -0.37 6.36 3.98
C LYS A 237 1.03 5.83 3.64
N PHE A 238 1.57 4.98 4.50
CA PHE A 238 2.71 4.12 4.21
C PHE A 238 2.23 2.67 4.12
N SER A 239 2.72 1.95 3.15
CA SER A 239 2.40 0.53 2.92
C SER A 239 3.67 -0.29 2.75
N ILE A 240 3.65 -1.52 3.26
CA ILE A 240 4.68 -2.53 3.06
C ILE A 240 4.00 -3.89 2.89
N GLY A 241 4.45 -4.68 1.91
CA GLY A 241 3.78 -5.92 1.60
C GLY A 241 4.57 -6.88 0.72
N LEU A 242 3.85 -7.89 0.29
CA LEU A 242 4.30 -8.89 -0.67
C LEU A 242 3.55 -8.72 -1.98
N THR A 243 4.30 -8.73 -3.06
CA THR A 243 3.78 -8.75 -4.43
C THR A 243 4.04 -10.10 -5.07
N ILE A 244 3.02 -10.66 -5.72
CA ILE A 244 3.14 -11.75 -6.66
C ILE A 244 2.90 -11.16 -8.05
N SER A 245 3.86 -11.34 -8.97
CA SER A 245 3.76 -10.83 -10.34
C SER A 245 4.35 -11.82 -11.33
N GLY A 246 3.82 -11.81 -12.57
CA GLY A 246 4.24 -12.74 -13.62
C GLY A 246 3.38 -14.01 -13.69
N LEU A 247 2.11 -13.87 -13.30
CA LEU A 247 1.07 -14.90 -13.39
C LEU A 247 0.42 -14.89 -14.77
#